data_debdd61f3c501e0f276d2d320c2e1df5
#
_entry.id   debdd61f3c501e0f276d2d320c2e1df5
#
_cell.length_a   1.000
_cell.length_b   1.000
_cell.length_c   1.000
_cell.angle_alpha   90.00
_cell.angle_beta   90.00
_cell.angle_gamma   90.00
#
_symmetry.space_group_name_H-M   'P 1'
#
loop_
_entity.id
_entity.type
_entity.pdbx_description
1 polymer ?
#
loop_
_entity_poly.entity_id
_entity_poly.type
_entity_poly.pdbx_seq_one_letter_code
_entity_poly.pdbx_strand_id
1 'polypeptide(L)'
;MLYWLVDLSDKLSVLNVFRYITFRTGGAVITALLFVFMFGPTIIDRLRLFQGKGQPIRSDGPQSHIVAKAGTPTMGGLMILSGMLVSTLLWANPANPYVWVVLGVTLSFGFVGFYDDYLKVKKQRSDGFSARTRLGIEALIAALASITLVHLGQTQIAMTLVFPFFKEVVLNLGWFFVFFASFIIVGAGNAVNLTDGLDGLAIVPVMIASASFGMIAYLSGNAVFADYLQIHYVAGTGELAVLCGAVLGAGLGFLWFNAPPASIFMGDTGSLALGGMIGAVAVATKHEIVLAVIGGLFVLEAVSVIVQVVSFKLTGKRIFKMAPIHHHFEQLGWTESQIVIRFWIIAFVLALIGLASLKVR
;
A
#
# COMPACT_ATOMS: atom_id res chain seq x y z
N MET A 1 20.26 6.00 -8.01
CA MET A 1 21.32 6.37 -8.98
C MET A 1 21.61 7.85 -8.98
N LEU A 2 20.60 8.72 -9.07
CA LEU A 2 20.80 10.18 -9.03
C LEU A 2 21.35 10.68 -7.69
N TYR A 3 21.17 9.92 -6.60
CA TYR A 3 21.75 10.23 -5.29
C TYR A 3 23.28 10.41 -5.37
N TRP A 4 24.00 9.63 -6.17
CA TRP A 4 25.46 9.74 -6.31
C TRP A 4 25.94 11.01 -6.99
N LEU A 5 25.05 11.81 -7.60
CA LEU A 5 25.41 13.12 -8.09
C LEU A 5 25.86 14.07 -6.97
N VAL A 6 25.53 13.76 -5.72
CA VAL A 6 26.03 14.47 -4.55
C VAL A 6 27.56 14.43 -4.49
N ASP A 7 28.20 13.34 -4.90
CA ASP A 7 29.65 13.17 -4.89
C ASP A 7 30.37 14.15 -5.86
N LEU A 8 29.63 14.69 -6.82
CA LEU A 8 30.09 15.69 -7.77
C LEU A 8 29.78 17.12 -7.32
N SER A 9 29.17 17.32 -6.15
CA SER A 9 28.75 18.64 -5.64
C SER A 9 29.96 19.58 -5.36
N ASP A 10 31.13 19.01 -5.07
CA ASP A 10 32.37 19.78 -4.90
C ASP A 10 32.80 20.50 -6.20
N LYS A 11 32.42 19.95 -7.36
CA LYS A 11 32.68 20.53 -8.68
C LYS A 11 31.57 21.45 -9.18
N LEU A 12 30.33 21.07 -8.86
CA LEU A 12 29.08 21.72 -9.28
C LEU A 12 28.14 21.85 -8.09
N SER A 13 28.14 22.98 -7.41
CA SER A 13 27.37 23.22 -6.18
C SER A 13 25.85 22.97 -6.31
N VAL A 14 25.30 23.12 -7.52
CA VAL A 14 23.89 22.85 -7.83
C VAL A 14 23.53 21.38 -7.56
N LEU A 15 24.49 20.45 -7.72
CA LEU A 15 24.23 19.01 -7.48
C LEU A 15 24.02 18.65 -6.00
N ASN A 16 24.37 19.58 -5.08
CA ASN A 16 24.08 19.39 -3.66
C ASN A 16 22.57 19.23 -3.37
N VAL A 17 21.70 19.67 -4.27
CA VAL A 17 20.24 19.51 -4.14
C VAL A 17 19.81 18.04 -4.02
N PHE A 18 20.55 17.10 -4.63
CA PHE A 18 20.28 15.66 -4.53
C PHE A 18 20.54 15.08 -3.14
N ARG A 19 21.16 15.81 -2.23
CA ARG A 19 21.32 15.44 -0.82
C ARG A 19 20.00 15.49 -0.06
N TYR A 20 19.08 16.39 -0.46
CA TYR A 20 17.85 16.63 0.26
C TYR A 20 16.78 15.58 -0.09
N ILE A 21 16.28 14.89 0.93
CA ILE A 21 15.22 13.87 0.79
C ILE A 21 13.96 14.48 0.14
N THR A 22 13.59 15.69 0.54
CA THR A 22 12.41 16.39 0.02
C THR A 22 12.50 16.62 -1.49
N PHE A 23 13.65 17.03 -1.99
CA PHE A 23 13.89 17.21 -3.43
C PHE A 23 13.78 15.87 -4.17
N ARG A 24 14.43 14.83 -3.63
CA ARG A 24 14.39 13.48 -4.21
C ARG A 24 12.99 12.86 -4.17
N THR A 25 12.21 13.13 -3.11
CA THR A 25 10.81 12.72 -3.03
C THR A 25 9.98 13.38 -4.11
N GLY A 26 10.11 14.70 -4.31
CA GLY A 26 9.45 15.42 -5.40
C GLY A 26 9.82 14.88 -6.78
N GLY A 27 11.12 14.64 -7.00
CA GLY A 27 11.62 14.02 -8.23
C GLY A 27 11.06 12.62 -8.45
N ALA A 28 10.93 11.84 -7.36
CA ALA A 28 10.34 10.50 -7.40
C ALA A 28 8.87 10.52 -7.79
N VAL A 29 8.09 11.45 -7.22
CA VAL A 29 6.66 11.64 -7.60
C VAL A 29 6.54 11.92 -9.10
N ILE A 30 7.28 12.91 -9.60
CA ILE A 30 7.20 13.34 -10.99
C ILE A 30 7.65 12.22 -11.94
N THR A 31 8.77 11.56 -11.63
CA THR A 31 9.30 10.47 -12.46
C THR A 31 8.33 9.30 -12.57
N ALA A 32 7.75 8.86 -11.44
CA ALA A 32 6.80 7.76 -11.43
C ALA A 32 5.51 8.12 -12.19
N LEU A 33 4.99 9.35 -12.00
CA LEU A 33 3.82 9.86 -12.70
C LEU A 33 4.04 9.87 -14.23
N LEU A 34 5.16 10.47 -14.67
CA LEU A 34 5.49 10.55 -16.10
C LEU A 34 5.73 9.17 -16.71
N PHE A 35 6.37 8.27 -15.97
CA PHE A 35 6.56 6.88 -16.41
C PHE A 35 5.21 6.20 -16.70
N VAL A 36 4.26 6.32 -15.77
CA VAL A 36 2.93 5.72 -15.92
C VAL A 36 2.17 6.37 -17.07
N PHE A 37 2.24 7.68 -17.26
CA PHE A 37 1.60 8.34 -18.41
C PHE A 37 2.19 7.92 -19.76
N MET A 38 3.52 7.77 -19.83
CA MET A 38 4.19 7.40 -21.07
C MET A 38 3.94 5.93 -21.46
N PHE A 39 4.05 5.03 -20.50
CA PHE A 39 4.00 3.59 -20.75
C PHE A 39 2.63 2.97 -20.47
N GLY A 40 1.73 3.67 -19.77
CA GLY A 40 0.41 3.19 -19.38
C GLY A 40 -0.42 2.70 -20.56
N PRO A 41 -0.63 3.49 -21.63
CA PRO A 41 -1.39 3.04 -22.80
C PRO A 41 -0.83 1.75 -23.41
N THR A 42 0.50 1.68 -23.57
CA THR A 42 1.17 0.49 -24.13
C THR A 42 0.98 -0.74 -23.24
N ILE A 43 1.04 -0.57 -21.91
CA ILE A 43 0.82 -1.67 -20.95
C ILE A 43 -0.63 -2.14 -21.04
N ILE A 44 -1.60 -1.22 -21.08
CA ILE A 44 -3.02 -1.53 -21.19
C ILE A 44 -3.30 -2.34 -22.47
N ASP A 45 -2.78 -1.88 -23.62
CA ASP A 45 -2.98 -2.55 -24.90
C ASP A 45 -2.37 -3.97 -24.90
N ARG A 46 -1.16 -4.13 -24.36
CA ARG A 46 -0.51 -5.46 -24.23
C ARG A 46 -1.33 -6.39 -23.33
N LEU A 47 -1.84 -5.87 -22.20
CA LEU A 47 -2.65 -6.65 -21.28
C LEU A 47 -3.98 -7.04 -21.91
N ARG A 48 -4.63 -6.14 -22.68
CA ARG A 48 -5.84 -6.46 -23.45
C ARG A 48 -5.60 -7.58 -24.45
N LEU A 49 -4.51 -7.50 -25.21
CA LEU A 49 -4.14 -8.55 -26.17
C LEU A 49 -3.87 -9.90 -25.48
N PHE A 50 -3.17 -9.86 -24.34
CA PHE A 50 -2.84 -11.07 -23.57
C PHE A 50 -4.08 -11.72 -22.95
N GLN A 51 -4.98 -10.92 -22.39
CA GLN A 51 -6.14 -11.40 -21.62
C GLN A 51 -7.37 -11.71 -22.50
N GLY A 52 -7.47 -11.13 -23.69
CA GLY A 52 -8.55 -11.35 -24.65
C GLY A 52 -9.94 -10.97 -24.14
N LYS A 53 -10.47 -11.73 -23.18
CA LYS A 53 -11.80 -11.51 -22.57
C LYS A 53 -11.79 -10.62 -21.32
N GLY A 54 -10.62 -10.12 -20.89
CA GLY A 54 -10.47 -9.38 -19.65
C GLY A 54 -10.54 -10.25 -18.39
N GLN A 55 -10.76 -9.58 -17.25
CA GLN A 55 -10.88 -10.27 -15.96
C GLN A 55 -12.20 -11.04 -15.87
N PRO A 56 -12.20 -12.33 -15.43
CA PRO A 56 -13.43 -13.04 -15.16
C PRO A 56 -14.14 -12.41 -13.94
N ILE A 57 -15.36 -11.95 -14.16
CA ILE A 57 -16.20 -11.31 -13.14
C ILE A 57 -16.91 -12.40 -12.34
N ARG A 58 -16.99 -12.25 -11.00
CA ARG A 58 -17.70 -13.19 -10.14
C ARG A 58 -19.20 -13.16 -10.43
N SER A 59 -19.79 -14.34 -10.56
CA SER A 59 -21.24 -14.50 -10.83
C SER A 59 -22.13 -14.12 -9.64
N ASP A 60 -21.56 -14.10 -8.42
CA ASP A 60 -22.24 -13.71 -7.17
C ASP A 60 -22.10 -12.21 -6.85
N GLY A 61 -21.39 -11.44 -7.70
CA GLY A 61 -21.26 -10.00 -7.59
C GLY A 61 -22.48 -9.21 -8.09
N PRO A 62 -22.47 -7.86 -7.95
CA PRO A 62 -23.54 -7.00 -8.49
C PRO A 62 -23.70 -7.18 -10.00
N GLN A 63 -24.95 -7.33 -10.47
CA GLN A 63 -25.24 -7.56 -11.90
C GLN A 63 -24.78 -6.40 -12.79
N SER A 64 -24.76 -5.17 -12.27
CA SER A 64 -24.23 -3.99 -12.96
C SER A 64 -22.77 -4.16 -13.39
N HIS A 65 -21.95 -4.84 -12.57
CA HIS A 65 -20.54 -5.08 -12.86
C HIS A 65 -20.34 -6.07 -14.02
N ILE A 66 -21.21 -7.09 -14.14
CA ILE A 66 -21.11 -8.11 -15.19
C ILE A 66 -21.23 -7.49 -16.58
N VAL A 67 -22.07 -6.46 -16.72
CA VAL A 67 -22.28 -5.79 -18.01
C VAL A 67 -21.28 -4.65 -18.23
N ALA A 68 -21.10 -3.78 -17.24
CA ALA A 68 -20.31 -2.56 -17.40
C ALA A 68 -18.78 -2.79 -17.42
N LYS A 69 -18.29 -3.84 -16.71
CA LYS A 69 -16.87 -4.10 -16.52
C LYS A 69 -16.33 -5.23 -17.41
N ALA A 70 -17.17 -5.80 -18.30
CA ALA A 70 -16.76 -6.87 -19.22
C ALA A 70 -15.67 -6.39 -20.18
N GLY A 71 -14.59 -7.18 -20.30
CA GLY A 71 -13.48 -6.88 -21.23
C GLY A 71 -12.42 -5.92 -20.69
N THR A 72 -12.60 -5.34 -19.50
CA THR A 72 -11.56 -4.51 -18.87
C THR A 72 -10.41 -5.39 -18.39
N PRO A 73 -9.14 -5.09 -18.78
CA PRO A 73 -7.99 -5.88 -18.34
C PRO A 73 -7.69 -5.64 -16.86
N THR A 74 -7.18 -6.67 -16.19
CA THR A 74 -6.62 -6.61 -14.84
C THR A 74 -5.07 -6.54 -14.87
N MET A 75 -4.41 -6.66 -13.72
CA MET A 75 -2.96 -6.55 -13.55
C MET A 75 -2.41 -5.13 -13.75
N GLY A 76 -3.22 -4.10 -13.57
CA GLY A 76 -2.76 -2.71 -13.61
C GLY A 76 -1.71 -2.38 -12.54
N GLY A 77 -1.62 -3.22 -11.52
CA GLY A 77 -0.53 -3.19 -10.54
C GLY A 77 0.86 -3.25 -11.17
N LEU A 78 1.03 -3.92 -12.32
CA LEU A 78 2.31 -3.93 -13.05
C LEU A 78 2.74 -2.52 -13.48
N MET A 79 1.79 -1.69 -13.88
CA MET A 79 2.04 -0.30 -14.26
C MET A 79 2.49 0.52 -13.04
N ILE A 80 1.82 0.35 -11.90
CA ILE A 80 2.17 1.03 -10.65
C ILE A 80 3.56 0.59 -10.19
N LEU A 81 3.78 -0.72 -10.11
CA LEU A 81 5.03 -1.29 -9.62
C LEU A 81 6.23 -0.94 -10.51
N SER A 82 6.06 -0.94 -11.82
CA SER A 82 7.14 -0.55 -12.73
C SER A 82 7.50 0.93 -12.60
N GLY A 83 6.53 1.84 -12.53
CA GLY A 83 6.75 3.26 -12.32
C GLY A 83 7.41 3.56 -10.96
N MET A 84 6.89 2.91 -9.90
CA MET A 84 7.46 3.02 -8.55
C MET A 84 8.90 2.48 -8.50
N LEU A 85 9.16 1.30 -9.08
CA LEU A 85 10.48 0.66 -9.08
C LEU A 85 11.52 1.56 -9.78
N VAL A 86 11.24 1.99 -11.01
CA VAL A 86 12.13 2.86 -11.79
C VAL A 86 12.41 4.13 -11.01
N SER A 87 11.38 4.77 -10.48
CA SER A 87 11.52 6.01 -9.72
C SER A 87 12.33 5.81 -8.43
N THR A 88 12.03 4.77 -7.66
CA THR A 88 12.77 4.47 -6.42
C THR A 88 14.26 4.22 -6.70
N LEU A 89 14.59 3.42 -7.72
CA LEU A 89 15.97 3.13 -8.10
C LEU A 89 16.72 4.38 -8.58
N LEU A 90 16.04 5.32 -9.20
CA LEU A 90 16.64 6.58 -9.63
C LEU A 90 16.92 7.54 -8.46
N TRP A 91 15.97 7.70 -7.55
CA TRP A 91 15.97 8.78 -6.57
C TRP A 91 16.35 8.38 -5.14
N ALA A 92 16.08 7.13 -4.71
CA ALA A 92 16.43 6.70 -3.37
C ALA A 92 17.94 6.47 -3.22
N ASN A 93 18.42 6.54 -1.98
CA ASN A 93 19.80 6.19 -1.65
C ASN A 93 19.94 4.65 -1.69
N PRO A 94 20.70 4.08 -2.64
CA PRO A 94 20.84 2.63 -2.77
C PRO A 94 21.63 1.96 -1.63
N ALA A 95 22.35 2.74 -0.82
CA ALA A 95 23.05 2.23 0.36
C ALA A 95 22.11 2.04 1.57
N ASN A 96 20.86 2.52 1.49
CA ASN A 96 19.93 2.44 2.60
C ASN A 96 19.21 1.08 2.64
N PRO A 97 19.41 0.25 3.69
CA PRO A 97 18.82 -1.09 3.76
C PRO A 97 17.29 -1.09 3.92
N TYR A 98 16.70 -0.07 4.56
CA TYR A 98 15.24 0.03 4.72
C TYR A 98 14.54 0.09 3.37
N VAL A 99 15.11 0.82 2.41
CA VAL A 99 14.56 0.92 1.04
C VAL A 99 14.48 -0.47 0.41
N TRP A 100 15.54 -1.28 0.54
CA TRP A 100 15.57 -2.62 -0.05
C TRP A 100 14.62 -3.60 0.62
N VAL A 101 14.47 -3.53 1.95
CA VAL A 101 13.52 -4.39 2.67
C VAL A 101 12.09 -4.07 2.25
N VAL A 102 11.70 -2.79 2.25
CA VAL A 102 10.34 -2.40 1.88
C VAL A 102 10.08 -2.66 0.40
N LEU A 103 11.04 -2.37 -0.48
CA LEU A 103 10.94 -2.69 -1.91
C LEU A 103 10.83 -4.20 -2.13
N GLY A 104 11.59 -5.00 -1.38
CA GLY A 104 11.55 -6.46 -1.41
C GLY A 104 10.17 -7.00 -1.04
N VAL A 105 9.55 -6.51 0.05
CA VAL A 105 8.17 -6.85 0.42
C VAL A 105 7.20 -6.48 -0.70
N THR A 106 7.31 -5.25 -1.21
CA THR A 106 6.42 -4.73 -2.26
C THR A 106 6.44 -5.59 -3.51
N LEU A 107 7.63 -5.89 -4.01
CA LEU A 107 7.78 -6.70 -5.23
C LEU A 107 7.40 -8.17 -5.02
N SER A 108 7.71 -8.74 -3.84
CA SER A 108 7.35 -10.12 -3.53
C SER A 108 5.84 -10.30 -3.37
N PHE A 109 5.14 -9.38 -2.67
CA PHE A 109 3.67 -9.38 -2.59
C PHE A 109 3.06 -9.12 -3.97
N GLY A 110 3.65 -8.21 -4.76
CA GLY A 110 3.24 -7.97 -6.15
C GLY A 110 3.39 -9.21 -7.03
N PHE A 111 4.44 -9.99 -6.84
CA PHE A 111 4.62 -11.25 -7.57
C PHE A 111 3.60 -12.32 -7.17
N VAL A 112 3.28 -12.42 -5.87
CA VAL A 112 2.21 -13.31 -5.39
C VAL A 112 0.86 -12.94 -6.01
N GLY A 113 0.52 -11.63 -6.01
CA GLY A 113 -0.68 -11.12 -6.64
C GLY A 113 -0.70 -11.31 -8.16
N PHE A 114 0.43 -11.07 -8.83
CA PHE A 114 0.58 -11.31 -10.26
C PHE A 114 0.31 -12.77 -10.62
N TYR A 115 0.85 -13.70 -9.85
CA TYR A 115 0.63 -15.12 -10.09
C TYR A 115 -0.83 -15.52 -9.90
N ASP A 116 -1.50 -14.93 -8.89
CA ASP A 116 -2.93 -15.13 -8.65
C ASP A 116 -3.78 -14.60 -9.83
N ASP A 117 -3.55 -13.37 -10.23
CA ASP A 117 -4.21 -12.73 -11.38
C ASP A 117 -3.95 -13.53 -12.69
N TYR A 118 -2.71 -13.98 -12.91
CA TYR A 118 -2.35 -14.78 -14.07
C TYR A 118 -3.13 -16.09 -14.14
N LEU A 119 -3.28 -16.79 -13.00
CA LEU A 119 -4.05 -18.03 -12.94
C LEU A 119 -5.55 -17.79 -13.23
N LYS A 120 -6.13 -16.71 -12.69
CA LYS A 120 -7.52 -16.33 -12.93
C LYS A 120 -7.77 -16.06 -14.42
N VAL A 121 -6.89 -15.27 -15.05
CA VAL A 121 -6.99 -14.95 -16.48
C VAL A 121 -6.79 -16.20 -17.34
N LYS A 122 -5.75 -17.00 -17.08
CA LYS A 122 -5.44 -18.20 -17.88
C LYS A 122 -6.54 -19.26 -17.80
N LYS A 123 -7.10 -19.47 -16.61
CA LYS A 123 -8.15 -20.47 -16.38
C LYS A 123 -9.56 -19.95 -16.68
N GLN A 124 -9.73 -18.65 -16.92
CA GLN A 124 -11.02 -17.97 -17.06
C GLN A 124 -11.99 -18.33 -15.92
N ARG A 125 -11.47 -18.38 -14.70
CA ARG A 125 -12.20 -18.68 -13.47
C ARG A 125 -11.84 -17.66 -12.41
N SER A 126 -12.78 -17.38 -11.50
CA SER A 126 -12.53 -16.53 -10.33
C SER A 126 -11.63 -17.19 -9.29
N ASP A 127 -11.44 -18.51 -9.35
CA ASP A 127 -10.57 -19.24 -8.45
C ASP A 127 -9.11 -19.12 -8.90
N GLY A 128 -8.36 -18.29 -8.20
CA GLY A 128 -6.93 -18.11 -8.40
C GLY A 128 -6.09 -19.10 -7.60
N PHE A 129 -5.12 -18.57 -6.90
CA PHE A 129 -4.24 -19.33 -6.02
C PHE A 129 -4.96 -19.76 -4.73
N SER A 130 -4.59 -20.92 -4.16
CA SER A 130 -5.18 -21.34 -2.89
C SER A 130 -4.95 -20.28 -1.81
N ALA A 131 -6.02 -19.81 -1.17
CA ALA A 131 -5.95 -18.76 -0.14
C ALA A 131 -4.96 -19.11 1.00
N ARG A 132 -4.92 -20.40 1.42
CA ARG A 132 -4.01 -20.86 2.47
C ARG A 132 -2.55 -20.78 2.04
N THR A 133 -2.25 -21.20 0.81
CA THR A 133 -0.89 -21.15 0.26
C THR A 133 -0.46 -19.70 0.04
N ARG A 134 -1.35 -18.85 -0.47
CA ARG A 134 -1.11 -17.41 -0.64
C ARG A 134 -0.73 -16.77 0.69
N LEU A 135 -1.58 -16.91 1.71
CA LEU A 135 -1.32 -16.39 3.05
C LEU A 135 -0.02 -16.95 3.67
N GLY A 136 0.29 -18.24 3.43
CA GLY A 136 1.54 -18.84 3.91
C GLY A 136 2.78 -18.21 3.29
N ILE A 137 2.77 -17.92 1.99
CA ILE A 137 3.87 -17.25 1.28
C ILE A 137 3.98 -15.80 1.75
N GLU A 138 2.87 -15.07 1.83
CA GLU A 138 2.85 -13.69 2.35
C GLU A 138 3.40 -13.62 3.79
N ALA A 139 3.00 -14.57 4.65
CA ALA A 139 3.48 -14.65 6.03
C ALA A 139 4.99 -14.93 6.10
N LEU A 140 5.52 -15.79 5.24
CA LEU A 140 6.96 -16.06 5.16
C LEU A 140 7.73 -14.81 4.73
N ILE A 141 7.29 -14.12 3.69
CA ILE A 141 7.90 -12.88 3.21
C ILE A 141 7.88 -11.82 4.32
N ALA A 142 6.73 -11.64 4.97
CA ALA A 142 6.56 -10.67 6.04
C ALA A 142 7.43 -11.00 7.27
N ALA A 143 7.56 -12.28 7.62
CA ALA A 143 8.42 -12.71 8.73
C ALA A 143 9.91 -12.42 8.46
N LEU A 144 10.38 -12.74 7.25
CA LEU A 144 11.75 -12.43 6.83
C LEU A 144 12.02 -10.91 6.85
N ALA A 145 11.08 -10.12 6.33
CA ALA A 145 11.17 -8.66 6.38
C ALA A 145 11.17 -8.14 7.82
N SER A 146 10.29 -8.65 8.69
CA SER A 146 10.19 -8.25 10.09
C SER A 146 11.46 -8.58 10.88
N ILE A 147 12.03 -9.77 10.67
CA ILE A 147 13.32 -10.14 11.26
C ILE A 147 14.42 -9.17 10.81
N THR A 148 14.46 -8.87 9.50
CA THR A 148 15.46 -7.94 8.96
C THR A 148 15.28 -6.54 9.54
N LEU A 149 14.04 -6.03 9.65
CA LEU A 149 13.76 -4.73 10.24
C LEU A 149 14.14 -4.65 11.72
N VAL A 150 13.93 -5.73 12.48
CA VAL A 150 14.37 -5.84 13.88
C VAL A 150 15.90 -5.74 13.98
N HIS A 151 16.63 -6.45 13.11
CA HIS A 151 18.09 -6.38 13.08
C HIS A 151 18.64 -5.02 12.64
N LEU A 152 17.98 -4.36 11.70
CA LEU A 152 18.36 -3.01 11.26
C LEU A 152 18.11 -1.95 12.33
N GLY A 153 17.08 -2.12 13.13
CA GLY A 153 16.66 -1.14 14.13
C GLY A 153 17.67 -0.89 15.26
N GLN A 154 18.60 -1.81 15.53
CA GLN A 154 19.75 -1.73 16.49
C GLN A 154 19.48 -1.02 17.84
N THR A 155 18.20 -0.77 18.18
CA THR A 155 17.79 0.01 19.34
C THR A 155 16.92 -0.84 20.26
N GLN A 156 16.82 -0.43 21.53
CA GLN A 156 15.92 -1.10 22.49
C GLN A 156 14.45 -1.13 22.05
N ILE A 157 14.06 -0.22 21.15
CA ILE A 157 12.69 -0.14 20.62
C ILE A 157 12.43 -1.07 19.43
N ALA A 158 13.44 -1.75 18.89
CA ALA A 158 13.29 -2.60 17.71
C ALA A 158 12.19 -3.67 17.86
N MET A 159 12.07 -4.25 19.06
CA MET A 159 11.10 -5.29 19.42
C MET A 159 9.94 -4.78 20.29
N THR A 160 9.66 -3.48 20.26
CA THR A 160 8.60 -2.87 21.08
C THR A 160 7.44 -2.39 20.23
N LEU A 161 6.26 -2.39 20.82
CA LEU A 161 5.07 -1.73 20.32
C LEU A 161 4.92 -0.37 20.99
N VAL A 162 4.77 0.68 20.19
CA VAL A 162 4.65 2.06 20.63
C VAL A 162 3.21 2.52 20.47
N PHE A 163 2.67 3.21 21.49
CA PHE A 163 1.31 3.73 21.47
C PHE A 163 1.31 5.23 21.10
N PRO A 164 0.59 5.65 20.04
CA PRO A 164 0.66 7.02 19.52
C PRO A 164 0.16 8.09 20.51
N PHE A 165 -0.84 7.75 21.33
CA PHE A 165 -1.43 8.68 22.27
C PHE A 165 -0.79 8.66 23.67
N PHE A 166 0.02 7.65 23.97
CA PHE A 166 0.64 7.42 25.28
C PHE A 166 2.13 7.20 25.10
N LYS A 167 2.88 8.29 24.95
CA LYS A 167 4.30 8.27 24.54
C LYS A 167 5.22 7.50 25.47
N GLU A 168 4.89 7.43 26.75
CA GLU A 168 5.65 6.67 27.76
C GLU A 168 5.28 5.18 27.78
N VAL A 169 4.15 4.81 27.14
CA VAL A 169 3.71 3.43 27.11
C VAL A 169 4.38 2.70 25.95
N VAL A 170 5.41 1.95 26.28
CA VAL A 170 6.14 1.11 25.34
C VAL A 170 6.03 -0.33 25.83
N LEU A 171 5.43 -1.19 24.99
CA LEU A 171 5.28 -2.60 25.31
C LEU A 171 6.38 -3.40 24.63
N ASN A 172 7.30 -3.95 25.41
CA ASN A 172 8.32 -4.84 24.88
C ASN A 172 7.70 -6.22 24.58
N LEU A 173 7.61 -6.56 23.30
CA LEU A 173 7.08 -7.85 22.84
C LEU A 173 8.16 -8.91 22.65
N GLY A 174 9.44 -8.55 22.73
CA GLY A 174 10.54 -9.45 22.40
C GLY A 174 10.35 -10.07 21.00
N TRP A 175 10.69 -11.34 20.84
CA TRP A 175 10.55 -12.06 19.57
C TRP A 175 9.09 -12.20 19.08
N PHE A 176 8.09 -12.03 19.95
CA PHE A 176 6.68 -11.99 19.55
C PHE A 176 6.40 -10.80 18.62
N PHE A 177 7.22 -9.75 18.66
CA PHE A 177 7.12 -8.62 17.74
C PHE A 177 7.21 -9.05 16.27
N VAL A 178 7.98 -10.07 15.94
CA VAL A 178 8.09 -10.59 14.56
C VAL A 178 6.73 -11.12 14.06
N PHE A 179 6.01 -11.85 14.92
CA PHE A 179 4.65 -12.33 14.57
C PHE A 179 3.69 -11.16 14.41
N PHE A 180 3.72 -10.20 15.35
CA PHE A 180 2.89 -9.01 15.29
C PHE A 180 3.16 -8.16 14.05
N ALA A 181 4.41 -7.87 13.74
CA ALA A 181 4.82 -7.12 12.56
C ALA A 181 4.43 -7.86 11.25
N SER A 182 4.62 -9.18 11.20
CA SER A 182 4.18 -10.00 10.08
C SER A 182 2.68 -9.95 9.89
N PHE A 183 1.92 -10.01 10.98
CA PHE A 183 0.46 -9.86 10.95
C PHE A 183 0.04 -8.49 10.40
N ILE A 184 0.73 -7.40 10.78
CA ILE A 184 0.47 -6.06 10.25
C ILE A 184 0.73 -6.00 8.74
N ILE A 185 1.86 -6.54 8.26
CA ILE A 185 2.22 -6.51 6.84
C ILE A 185 1.24 -7.32 6.00
N VAL A 186 0.94 -8.57 6.39
CA VAL A 186 0.00 -9.44 5.69
C VAL A 186 -1.42 -8.89 5.79
N GLY A 187 -1.81 -8.40 6.97
CA GLY A 187 -3.11 -7.79 7.22
C GLY A 187 -3.34 -6.56 6.33
N ALA A 188 -2.36 -5.67 6.24
CA ALA A 188 -2.43 -4.49 5.37
C ALA A 188 -2.53 -4.89 3.88
N GLY A 189 -1.72 -5.87 3.42
CA GLY A 189 -1.80 -6.40 2.05
C GLY A 189 -3.20 -6.86 1.69
N ASN A 190 -3.75 -7.75 2.52
CA ASN A 190 -5.07 -8.31 2.27
C ASN A 190 -6.22 -7.31 2.49
N ALA A 191 -6.09 -6.35 3.41
CA ALA A 191 -7.10 -5.31 3.63
C ALA A 191 -7.21 -4.36 2.44
N VAL A 192 -6.08 -3.95 1.85
CA VAL A 192 -6.08 -3.16 0.59
C VAL A 192 -6.66 -3.98 -0.56
N ASN A 193 -6.32 -5.28 -0.65
CA ASN A 193 -6.87 -6.17 -1.67
C ASN A 193 -8.40 -6.31 -1.57
N LEU A 194 -8.94 -6.43 -0.35
CA LEU A 194 -10.40 -6.46 -0.13
C LEU A 194 -11.09 -5.14 -0.49
N THR A 195 -10.38 -4.02 -0.42
CA THR A 195 -10.91 -2.69 -0.75
C THR A 195 -10.95 -2.44 -2.26
N ASP A 196 -10.17 -3.18 -3.06
CA ASP A 196 -10.08 -3.01 -4.53
C ASP A 196 -11.26 -3.64 -5.27
N GLY A 197 -12.49 -3.22 -4.91
CA GLY A 197 -13.73 -3.75 -5.49
C GLY A 197 -14.44 -2.79 -6.47
N LEU A 198 -14.14 -1.48 -6.40
CA LEU A 198 -14.73 -0.45 -7.24
C LEU A 198 -13.65 0.39 -7.92
N ASP A 199 -13.97 0.96 -9.08
CA ASP A 199 -13.06 1.76 -9.90
C ASP A 199 -12.53 2.97 -9.10
N GLY A 200 -11.20 3.05 -8.92
CA GLY A 200 -10.55 4.13 -8.17
C GLY A 200 -10.66 4.03 -6.64
N LEU A 201 -11.42 3.08 -6.09
CA LEU A 201 -11.71 3.03 -4.64
C LEU A 201 -10.44 2.83 -3.81
N ALA A 202 -9.60 1.86 -4.14
CA ALA A 202 -8.44 1.50 -3.33
C ALA A 202 -7.24 2.43 -3.53
N ILE A 203 -6.99 2.87 -4.77
CA ILE A 203 -5.75 3.60 -5.09
C ILE A 203 -5.63 4.95 -4.38
N VAL A 204 -6.72 5.71 -4.22
CA VAL A 204 -6.66 7.02 -3.56
C VAL A 204 -6.41 6.89 -2.06
N PRO A 205 -7.09 6.05 -1.29
CA PRO A 205 -6.71 5.76 0.09
C PRO A 205 -5.28 5.24 0.26
N VAL A 206 -4.77 4.43 -0.68
CA VAL A 206 -3.36 4.01 -0.71
C VAL A 206 -2.43 5.21 -0.88
N MET A 207 -2.73 6.12 -1.80
CA MET A 207 -1.95 7.36 -1.99
C MET A 207 -1.96 8.24 -0.74
N ILE A 208 -3.12 8.40 -0.10
CA ILE A 208 -3.27 9.17 1.15
C ILE A 208 -2.42 8.52 2.26
N ALA A 209 -2.52 7.22 2.44
CA ALA A 209 -1.72 6.48 3.42
C ALA A 209 -0.22 6.57 3.11
N SER A 210 0.19 6.43 1.84
CA SER A 210 1.58 6.55 1.41
C SER A 210 2.14 7.94 1.65
N ALA A 211 1.37 9.01 1.36
CA ALA A 211 1.77 10.38 1.66
C ALA A 211 1.97 10.60 3.17
N SER A 212 1.03 10.09 3.98
CA SER A 212 1.08 10.19 5.44
C SER A 212 2.29 9.44 6.01
N PHE A 213 2.52 8.19 5.58
CA PHE A 213 3.66 7.41 6.01
C PHE A 213 4.99 7.91 5.44
N GLY A 214 5.01 8.53 4.27
CA GLY A 214 6.17 9.24 3.75
C GLY A 214 6.57 10.42 4.65
N MET A 215 5.58 11.19 5.14
CA MET A 215 5.80 12.25 6.14
C MET A 215 6.28 11.65 7.47
N ILE A 216 5.64 10.62 7.99
CA ILE A 216 6.04 9.94 9.23
C ILE A 216 7.49 9.44 9.11
N ALA A 217 7.84 8.78 8.02
CA ALA A 217 9.17 8.27 7.77
C ALA A 217 10.23 9.40 7.74
N TYR A 218 9.90 10.52 7.09
CA TYR A 218 10.77 11.70 7.07
C TYR A 218 10.98 12.28 8.47
N LEU A 219 9.91 12.40 9.27
CA LEU A 219 9.96 12.96 10.62
C LEU A 219 10.67 12.03 11.60
N SER A 220 10.35 10.73 11.60
CA SER A 220 10.98 9.74 12.48
C SER A 220 12.43 9.44 12.09
N GLY A 221 12.79 9.62 10.82
CA GLY A 221 14.16 9.46 10.33
C GLY A 221 15.07 10.69 10.57
N ASN A 222 14.55 11.76 11.16
CA ASN A 222 15.30 12.98 11.47
C ASN A 222 15.32 13.22 12.98
N ALA A 223 16.52 13.20 13.59
CA ALA A 223 16.68 13.34 15.03
C ALA A 223 16.08 14.62 15.61
N VAL A 224 16.20 15.77 14.90
CA VAL A 224 15.67 17.06 15.35
C VAL A 224 14.15 17.07 15.35
N PHE A 225 13.52 16.56 14.28
CA PHE A 225 12.06 16.50 14.22
C PHE A 225 11.50 15.43 15.16
N ALA A 226 12.17 14.29 15.30
CA ALA A 226 11.76 13.24 16.22
C ALA A 226 11.77 13.74 17.66
N ASP A 227 12.82 14.45 18.06
CA ASP A 227 12.91 15.08 19.41
C ASP A 227 11.83 16.15 19.61
N TYR A 228 11.66 17.05 18.66
CA TYR A 228 10.62 18.11 18.73
C TYR A 228 9.20 17.54 18.84
N LEU A 229 8.89 16.49 18.10
CA LEU A 229 7.59 15.80 18.13
C LEU A 229 7.48 14.81 19.27
N GLN A 230 8.60 14.49 19.93
CA GLN A 230 8.71 13.44 20.96
C GLN A 230 8.23 12.07 20.44
N ILE A 231 8.56 11.77 19.19
CA ILE A 231 8.38 10.45 18.59
C ILE A 231 9.72 9.71 18.59
N HIS A 232 9.68 8.38 18.42
CA HIS A 232 10.90 7.60 18.38
C HIS A 232 11.71 7.85 17.13
N TYR A 233 12.97 8.21 17.31
CA TYR A 233 13.92 8.35 16.22
C TYR A 233 14.36 6.98 15.71
N VAL A 234 14.21 6.74 14.42
CA VAL A 234 14.68 5.53 13.72
C VAL A 234 15.58 5.94 12.56
N ALA A 235 16.88 5.85 12.78
CA ALA A 235 17.88 6.26 11.81
C ALA A 235 17.70 5.56 10.46
N GLY A 236 17.75 6.32 9.37
CA GLY A 236 17.65 5.79 8.00
C GLY A 236 16.25 5.64 7.44
N THR A 237 15.20 5.64 8.25
CA THR A 237 13.81 5.50 7.76
C THR A 237 13.36 6.68 6.90
N GLY A 238 13.99 7.84 7.03
CA GLY A 238 13.68 9.03 6.21
C GLY A 238 13.72 8.77 4.70
N GLU A 239 14.56 7.84 4.23
CA GLU A 239 14.64 7.47 2.81
C GLU A 239 13.35 6.80 2.29
N LEU A 240 12.54 6.21 3.16
CA LEU A 240 11.25 5.63 2.78
C LEU A 240 10.26 6.69 2.27
N ALA A 241 10.48 7.98 2.60
CA ALA A 241 9.71 9.08 2.01
C ALA A 241 9.84 9.13 0.49
N VAL A 242 11.02 8.81 -0.05
CA VAL A 242 11.26 8.77 -1.52
C VAL A 242 10.44 7.64 -2.16
N LEU A 243 10.42 6.46 -1.53
CA LEU A 243 9.64 5.31 -1.99
C LEU A 243 8.13 5.61 -1.91
N CYS A 244 7.66 6.18 -0.80
CA CYS A 244 6.26 6.61 -0.66
C CYS A 244 5.88 7.67 -1.70
N GLY A 245 6.79 8.60 -2.00
CA GLY A 245 6.61 9.57 -3.09
C GLY A 245 6.50 8.90 -4.46
N ALA A 246 7.33 7.89 -4.75
CA ALA A 246 7.23 7.12 -5.98
C ALA A 246 5.87 6.42 -6.12
N VAL A 247 5.34 5.85 -5.03
CA VAL A 247 3.98 5.27 -5.00
C VAL A 247 2.90 6.33 -5.26
N LEU A 248 3.04 7.50 -4.65
CA LEU A 248 2.12 8.61 -4.87
C LEU A 248 2.07 9.00 -6.35
N GLY A 249 3.23 9.17 -6.98
CA GLY A 249 3.33 9.52 -8.40
C GLY A 249 2.78 8.42 -9.32
N ALA A 250 3.15 7.16 -9.08
CA ALA A 250 2.64 6.02 -9.85
C ALA A 250 1.12 5.85 -9.66
N GLY A 251 0.62 6.05 -8.43
CA GLY A 251 -0.80 6.00 -8.10
C GLY A 251 -1.62 7.08 -8.81
N LEU A 252 -1.11 8.32 -8.86
CA LEU A 252 -1.75 9.40 -9.62
C LEU A 252 -1.82 9.08 -11.12
N GLY A 253 -0.72 8.56 -11.68
CA GLY A 253 -0.70 8.12 -13.07
C GLY A 253 -1.66 6.97 -13.34
N PHE A 254 -1.74 5.99 -12.42
CA PHE A 254 -2.66 4.88 -12.52
C PHE A 254 -4.12 5.32 -12.41
N LEU A 255 -4.43 6.23 -11.47
CA LEU A 255 -5.79 6.75 -11.27
C LEU A 255 -6.35 7.38 -12.56
N TRP A 256 -5.50 7.99 -13.38
CA TRP A 256 -5.91 8.53 -14.69
C TRP A 256 -6.61 7.49 -15.57
N PHE A 257 -6.17 6.23 -15.50
CA PHE A 257 -6.72 5.13 -16.27
C PHE A 257 -7.74 4.29 -15.49
N ASN A 258 -7.75 4.38 -14.16
CA ASN A 258 -8.59 3.59 -13.26
C ASN A 258 -9.80 4.37 -12.73
N ALA A 259 -9.88 5.71 -12.96
CA ALA A 259 -11.06 6.49 -12.63
C ALA A 259 -12.30 5.98 -13.41
N PRO A 260 -13.50 5.99 -12.78
CA PRO A 260 -14.73 5.49 -13.44
C PRO A 260 -15.08 6.22 -14.74
N PRO A 261 -15.34 5.52 -15.85
CA PRO A 261 -15.25 4.08 -16.06
C PRO A 261 -13.79 3.62 -16.29
N ALA A 262 -13.33 2.63 -15.54
CA ALA A 262 -11.94 2.19 -15.55
C ALA A 262 -11.53 1.56 -16.89
N SER A 263 -10.38 1.98 -17.42
CA SER A 263 -9.73 1.37 -18.59
C SER A 263 -8.89 0.14 -18.22
N ILE A 264 -8.53 0.00 -16.93
CA ILE A 264 -7.74 -1.10 -16.36
C ILE A 264 -8.04 -1.24 -14.87
N PHE A 265 -8.09 -2.47 -14.36
CA PHE A 265 -8.19 -2.78 -12.94
C PHE A 265 -6.80 -3.00 -12.33
N MET A 266 -6.65 -2.63 -11.05
CA MET A 266 -5.39 -2.78 -10.33
C MET A 266 -5.01 -4.26 -10.17
N GLY A 267 -5.97 -5.08 -9.78
CA GLY A 267 -5.81 -6.51 -9.53
C GLY A 267 -5.04 -6.82 -8.25
N ASP A 268 -4.94 -8.12 -7.95
CA ASP A 268 -4.19 -8.60 -6.78
C ASP A 268 -2.72 -8.21 -6.86
N THR A 269 -2.18 -8.07 -8.07
CA THR A 269 -0.81 -7.59 -8.35
C THR A 269 -0.51 -6.26 -7.68
N GLY A 270 -1.41 -5.30 -7.78
CA GLY A 270 -1.21 -3.96 -7.23
C GLY A 270 -1.65 -3.86 -5.77
N SER A 271 -2.83 -4.36 -5.47
CA SER A 271 -3.44 -4.20 -4.15
C SER A 271 -2.65 -4.87 -3.02
N LEU A 272 -2.19 -6.12 -3.23
CA LEU A 272 -1.35 -6.82 -2.25
C LEU A 272 0.00 -6.12 -2.08
N ALA A 273 0.64 -5.72 -3.19
CA ALA A 273 1.93 -5.05 -3.16
C ALA A 273 1.89 -3.74 -2.38
N LEU A 274 0.91 -2.89 -2.67
CA LEU A 274 0.78 -1.56 -2.07
C LEU A 274 0.39 -1.66 -0.59
N GLY A 275 -0.50 -2.58 -0.24
CA GLY A 275 -0.87 -2.82 1.15
C GLY A 275 0.30 -3.39 1.97
N GLY A 276 1.02 -4.39 1.43
CA GLY A 276 2.23 -4.94 2.06
C GLY A 276 3.33 -3.89 2.23
N MET A 277 3.51 -3.00 1.25
CA MET A 277 4.43 -1.87 1.32
C MET A 277 4.09 -0.93 2.48
N ILE A 278 2.83 -0.49 2.58
CA ILE A 278 2.39 0.43 3.66
C ILE A 278 2.58 -0.24 5.02
N GLY A 279 2.24 -1.54 5.15
CA GLY A 279 2.48 -2.32 6.35
C GLY A 279 3.96 -2.37 6.74
N ALA A 280 4.84 -2.63 5.76
CA ALA A 280 6.29 -2.67 5.99
C ALA A 280 6.87 -1.29 6.37
N VAL A 281 6.39 -0.19 5.78
CA VAL A 281 6.78 1.17 6.16
C VAL A 281 6.33 1.48 7.59
N ALA A 282 5.11 1.11 7.98
CA ALA A 282 4.60 1.32 9.34
C ALA A 282 5.45 0.57 10.40
N VAL A 283 5.82 -0.68 10.12
CA VAL A 283 6.71 -1.47 10.98
C VAL A 283 8.12 -0.84 11.04
N ALA A 284 8.67 -0.43 9.90
CA ALA A 284 10.00 0.20 9.84
C ALA A 284 10.07 1.51 10.63
N THR A 285 8.99 2.30 10.63
CA THR A 285 8.90 3.58 11.33
C THR A 285 8.38 3.48 12.77
N LYS A 286 8.03 2.28 13.25
CA LYS A 286 7.45 2.04 14.59
C LYS A 286 6.09 2.73 14.80
N HIS A 287 5.26 2.78 13.74
CA HIS A 287 3.95 3.42 13.76
C HIS A 287 2.82 2.43 13.37
N GLU A 288 2.90 1.20 13.87
CA GLU A 288 1.98 0.10 13.55
C GLU A 288 0.53 0.42 13.93
N ILE A 289 0.32 1.03 15.12
CA ILE A 289 -1.02 1.41 15.59
C ILE A 289 -1.55 2.61 14.78
N VAL A 290 -0.67 3.55 14.42
CA VAL A 290 -1.04 4.69 13.58
C VAL A 290 -1.53 4.21 12.21
N LEU A 291 -0.98 3.10 11.70
CA LEU A 291 -1.47 2.47 10.47
C LEU A 291 -2.94 2.06 10.59
N ALA A 292 -3.36 1.52 11.72
CA ALA A 292 -4.77 1.16 11.91
C ALA A 292 -5.71 2.37 11.86
N VAL A 293 -5.21 3.58 12.19
CA VAL A 293 -5.96 4.83 12.08
C VAL A 293 -5.90 5.39 10.65
N ILE A 294 -4.70 5.60 10.10
CA ILE A 294 -4.52 6.15 8.73
C ILE A 294 -5.14 5.21 7.70
N GLY A 295 -4.92 3.92 7.85
CA GLY A 295 -5.51 2.85 7.02
C GLY A 295 -6.90 2.40 7.49
N GLY A 296 -7.59 3.17 8.34
CA GLY A 296 -8.83 2.76 8.97
C GLY A 296 -9.95 2.40 8.01
N LEU A 297 -9.93 2.95 6.78
CA LEU A 297 -10.84 2.51 5.73
C LEU A 297 -10.58 1.05 5.35
N PHE A 298 -9.33 0.65 5.15
CA PHE A 298 -8.94 -0.73 4.84
C PHE A 298 -9.29 -1.67 6.00
N VAL A 299 -9.08 -1.20 7.24
CA VAL A 299 -9.47 -1.94 8.45
C VAL A 299 -10.98 -2.15 8.48
N LEU A 300 -11.79 -1.12 8.18
CA LEU A 300 -13.24 -1.20 8.13
C LEU A 300 -13.71 -2.23 7.09
N GLU A 301 -13.13 -2.22 5.89
CA GLU A 301 -13.43 -3.19 4.84
C GLU A 301 -13.10 -4.62 5.29
N ALA A 302 -11.92 -4.86 5.82
CA ALA A 302 -11.51 -6.18 6.28
C ALA A 302 -12.36 -6.67 7.47
N VAL A 303 -12.61 -5.81 8.45
CA VAL A 303 -13.46 -6.14 9.61
C VAL A 303 -14.89 -6.45 9.18
N SER A 304 -15.45 -5.73 8.20
CA SER A 304 -16.78 -6.02 7.68
C SER A 304 -16.89 -7.44 7.12
N VAL A 305 -15.85 -7.93 6.43
CA VAL A 305 -15.79 -9.30 5.92
C VAL A 305 -15.67 -10.30 7.06
N ILE A 306 -14.78 -10.06 8.03
CA ILE A 306 -14.59 -10.94 9.19
C ILE A 306 -15.91 -11.08 9.97
N VAL A 307 -16.55 -9.97 10.30
CA VAL A 307 -17.82 -9.93 11.04
C VAL A 307 -18.92 -10.66 10.27
N GLN A 308 -19.03 -10.42 8.96
CA GLN A 308 -20.00 -11.11 8.11
C GLN A 308 -19.80 -12.63 8.12
N VAL A 309 -18.56 -13.09 7.91
CA VAL A 309 -18.23 -14.52 7.86
C VAL A 309 -18.45 -15.20 9.21
N VAL A 310 -18.03 -14.56 10.30
CA VAL A 310 -18.22 -15.09 11.67
C VAL A 310 -19.70 -15.19 12.01
N SER A 311 -20.48 -14.12 11.78
CA SER A 311 -21.90 -14.12 12.03
C SER A 311 -22.61 -15.21 11.23
N PHE A 312 -22.32 -15.32 9.93
CA PHE A 312 -22.96 -16.33 9.08
C PHE A 312 -22.63 -17.76 9.51
N LYS A 313 -21.37 -18.02 9.91
CA LYS A 313 -20.97 -19.36 10.41
C LYS A 313 -21.60 -19.71 11.75
N LEU A 314 -21.77 -18.74 12.65
CA LEU A 314 -22.31 -18.98 14.00
C LEU A 314 -23.83 -18.95 14.07
N THR A 315 -24.48 -18.08 13.29
CA THR A 315 -25.92 -17.81 13.42
C THR A 315 -26.74 -18.10 12.15
N GLY A 316 -26.07 -18.36 11.00
CA GLY A 316 -26.72 -18.47 9.70
C GLY A 316 -27.25 -17.15 9.14
N LYS A 317 -27.03 -16.02 9.85
CA LYS A 317 -27.58 -14.71 9.46
C LYS A 317 -26.46 -13.77 8.96
N ARG A 318 -26.79 -13.00 7.94
CA ARG A 318 -25.93 -11.92 7.42
C ARG A 318 -26.17 -10.63 8.22
N ILE A 319 -25.09 -9.93 8.61
CA ILE A 319 -25.17 -8.60 9.24
C ILE A 319 -25.29 -7.53 8.17
N PHE A 320 -24.43 -7.60 7.15
CA PHE A 320 -24.46 -6.72 5.99
C PHE A 320 -25.20 -7.38 4.83
N LYS A 321 -25.81 -6.60 3.95
CA LYS A 321 -26.43 -7.13 2.70
C LYS A 321 -25.39 -7.87 1.86
N MET A 322 -24.18 -7.31 1.78
CA MET A 322 -22.99 -7.89 1.16
C MET A 322 -21.73 -7.37 1.86
N ALA A 323 -20.64 -8.13 1.86
CA ALA A 323 -19.32 -7.73 2.33
C ALA A 323 -18.29 -7.98 1.20
N PRO A 324 -17.25 -7.15 1.09
CA PRO A 324 -16.87 -6.00 1.92
C PRO A 324 -17.91 -4.87 1.95
N ILE A 325 -17.71 -3.86 2.87
CA ILE A 325 -18.78 -2.91 3.21
C ILE A 325 -19.16 -1.96 2.06
N HIS A 326 -18.27 -1.70 1.09
CA HIS A 326 -18.61 -0.91 -0.09
C HIS A 326 -19.76 -1.56 -0.89
N HIS A 327 -19.80 -2.89 -1.01
CA HIS A 327 -20.90 -3.59 -1.65
C HIS A 327 -22.22 -3.52 -0.87
N HIS A 328 -22.15 -3.36 0.46
CA HIS A 328 -23.35 -3.11 1.26
C HIS A 328 -24.02 -1.79 0.85
N PHE A 329 -23.24 -0.74 0.63
CA PHE A 329 -23.77 0.55 0.17
C PHE A 329 -24.29 0.51 -1.27
N GLU A 330 -23.66 -0.26 -2.17
CA GLU A 330 -24.24 -0.52 -3.50
C GLU A 330 -25.62 -1.18 -3.40
N GLN A 331 -25.77 -2.18 -2.52
CA GLN A 331 -27.05 -2.87 -2.27
C GLN A 331 -28.08 -1.98 -1.56
N LEU A 332 -27.68 -0.85 -1.01
CA LEU A 332 -28.55 0.21 -0.49
C LEU A 332 -28.95 1.23 -1.55
N GLY A 333 -28.42 1.12 -2.79
CA GLY A 333 -28.75 1.98 -3.92
C GLY A 333 -27.84 3.20 -4.10
N TRP A 334 -26.65 3.24 -3.41
CA TRP A 334 -25.67 4.29 -3.68
C TRP A 334 -24.97 4.03 -5.00
N THR A 335 -24.70 5.10 -5.76
CA THR A 335 -23.90 4.98 -6.97
C THR A 335 -22.42 4.71 -6.65
N GLU A 336 -21.71 4.03 -7.56
CA GLU A 336 -20.29 3.75 -7.42
C GLU A 336 -19.48 5.03 -7.11
N SER A 337 -19.71 6.10 -7.85
CA SER A 337 -19.04 7.39 -7.65
C SER A 337 -19.32 7.99 -6.25
N GLN A 338 -20.55 7.85 -5.73
CA GLN A 338 -20.86 8.31 -4.37
C GLN A 338 -20.10 7.55 -3.31
N ILE A 339 -19.98 6.23 -3.45
CA ILE A 339 -19.24 5.39 -2.50
C ILE A 339 -17.76 5.77 -2.54
N VAL A 340 -17.19 5.82 -3.73
CA VAL A 340 -15.77 6.10 -3.95
C VAL A 340 -15.38 7.44 -3.36
N ILE A 341 -16.08 8.51 -3.70
CA ILE A 341 -15.77 9.86 -3.21
C ILE A 341 -15.93 9.96 -1.68
N ARG A 342 -17.00 9.38 -1.12
CA ARG A 342 -17.23 9.41 0.34
C ARG A 342 -16.15 8.63 1.09
N PHE A 343 -15.69 7.51 0.53
CA PHE A 343 -14.63 6.70 1.13
C PHE A 343 -13.28 7.40 1.05
N TRP A 344 -12.99 8.16 -0.03
CA TRP A 344 -11.82 9.01 -0.10
C TRP A 344 -11.83 10.09 0.99
N ILE A 345 -12.99 10.74 1.23
CA ILE A 345 -13.14 11.73 2.28
C ILE A 345 -12.88 11.10 3.66
N ILE A 346 -13.45 9.90 3.92
CA ILE A 346 -13.22 9.18 5.17
C ILE A 346 -11.73 8.85 5.34
N ALA A 347 -11.08 8.31 4.30
CA ALA A 347 -9.66 8.00 4.33
C ALA A 347 -8.80 9.24 4.61
N PHE A 348 -9.13 10.37 4.00
CA PHE A 348 -8.43 11.63 4.23
C PHE A 348 -8.61 12.14 5.68
N VAL A 349 -9.82 12.11 6.23
CA VAL A 349 -10.08 12.49 7.63
C VAL A 349 -9.31 11.57 8.59
N LEU A 350 -9.33 10.26 8.36
CA LEU A 350 -8.57 9.30 9.17
C LEU A 350 -7.06 9.54 9.09
N ALA A 351 -6.55 9.90 7.92
CA ALA A 351 -5.15 10.26 7.75
C ALA A 351 -4.77 11.52 8.56
N LEU A 352 -5.64 12.55 8.56
CA LEU A 352 -5.43 13.74 9.39
C LEU A 352 -5.43 13.40 10.89
N ILE A 353 -6.34 12.53 11.34
CA ILE A 353 -6.36 12.06 12.74
C ILE A 353 -5.08 11.31 13.08
N GLY A 354 -4.64 10.41 12.21
CA GLY A 354 -3.40 9.66 12.40
C GLY A 354 -2.16 10.57 12.44
N LEU A 355 -2.06 11.56 11.56
CA LEU A 355 -0.98 12.55 11.58
C LEU A 355 -1.04 13.46 12.80
N ALA A 356 -2.24 13.88 13.23
CA ALA A 356 -2.40 14.67 14.43
C ALA A 356 -1.89 13.93 15.69
N SER A 357 -2.03 12.59 15.74
CA SER A 357 -1.55 11.77 16.84
C SER A 357 -0.02 11.87 17.09
N LEU A 358 0.76 12.29 16.09
CA LEU A 358 2.20 12.47 16.24
C LEU A 358 2.56 13.57 17.26
N LYS A 359 1.68 14.55 17.44
CA LYS A 359 1.92 15.69 18.37
C LYS A 359 1.01 15.69 19.60
N VAL A 360 -0.02 14.85 19.65
CA VAL A 360 -0.90 14.75 20.83
C VAL A 360 -0.10 14.18 22.01
N ARG A 361 -0.13 14.88 23.12
CA ARG A 361 0.55 14.56 24.38
C ARG A 361 -0.44 14.05 25.41
#